data_cd3e100f9ae148b47abd3c999ee10b8b
#
_entry.id   cd3e100f9ae148b47abd3c999ee10b8b
#
_cell.length_a   1.000
_cell.length_b   1.000
_cell.length_c   1.000
_cell.angle_alpha   90.00
_cell.angle_beta   90.00
_cell.angle_gamma   90.00
#
_symmetry.space_group_name_H-M   'P 1'
#
loop_
_entity.id
_entity.type
_entity.pdbx_description
1 polymer ?
#
loop_
_entity_poly.entity_id
_entity_poly.type
_entity_poly.pdbx_seq_one_letter_code
_entity_poly.pdbx_strand_id
1 'polypeptide(L)'
;MKIFDAHMHFSDLQAFFGAADESGVDYSYDGYMKERAEAGILGSICMGLSETERFAFPDHAAPTPMLADLDKRPPGLFTCLGINPHTLNDDAIKKIRKLIDENAGITGFKIYAGYYHYYIHDPIYAPIYKIAAEHNLTVAIHTGDTYSEQGLLEYSHPLAADRIAVQFRDTKFLLCHMGDPWIMDACEVAYKNRNVFLDISGLLAGDGSLISATEKRPLVMHHYAQGLVYLNNYKKVLFGTDWPIVPMKPYIEFCKKIVPESAYEDVFWNNAQSVYPITH
;
A
#
# COMPACT_ATOMS: atom_id res chain seq x y z
N MET A 1 6.26 -10.86 -18.94
CA MET A 1 5.12 -10.59 -18.01
C MET A 1 5.04 -9.08 -17.83
N LYS A 2 3.84 -8.51 -17.85
CA LYS A 2 3.61 -7.11 -17.45
C LYS A 2 3.62 -7.01 -15.94
N ILE A 3 4.16 -5.92 -15.40
CA ILE A 3 4.21 -5.68 -13.94
C ILE A 3 3.65 -4.29 -13.65
N PHE A 4 2.76 -4.22 -12.67
CA PHE A 4 2.23 -3.01 -12.08
C PHE A 4 2.48 -3.05 -10.57
N ASP A 5 3.13 -2.05 -10.04
CA ASP A 5 3.44 -1.92 -8.63
C ASP A 5 2.30 -1.17 -7.92
N ALA A 6 1.46 -1.90 -7.21
CA ALA A 6 0.28 -1.33 -6.57
C ALA A 6 0.57 -0.62 -5.23
N HIS A 7 1.83 -0.59 -4.79
CA HIS A 7 2.22 0.02 -3.52
C HIS A 7 3.70 0.43 -3.50
N MET A 8 3.96 1.70 -3.61
CA MET A 8 5.29 2.28 -3.42
C MET A 8 5.18 3.67 -2.80
N HIS A 9 6.30 4.20 -2.32
CA HIS A 9 6.39 5.53 -1.75
C HIS A 9 7.33 6.41 -2.56
N PHE A 10 6.85 7.56 -2.99
CA PHE A 10 7.66 8.62 -3.60
C PHE A 10 7.27 9.93 -2.95
N SER A 11 7.71 10.12 -1.71
CA SER A 11 7.25 11.17 -0.81
C SER A 11 8.44 11.87 -0.17
N ASP A 12 8.27 13.15 0.11
CA ASP A 12 9.25 13.92 0.87
C ASP A 12 9.11 13.61 2.37
N LEU A 13 9.59 12.45 2.76
CA LEU A 13 9.54 11.93 4.11
C LEU A 13 10.93 11.45 4.54
N GLN A 14 11.46 12.00 5.64
CA GLN A 14 12.82 11.70 6.10
C GLN A 14 13.04 10.21 6.40
N ALA A 15 12.02 9.51 6.92
CA ALA A 15 12.13 8.08 7.20
C ALA A 15 12.41 7.24 5.93
N PHE A 16 11.88 7.64 4.78
CA PHE A 16 12.14 6.92 3.53
C PHE A 16 13.55 7.11 2.99
N PHE A 17 14.22 8.22 3.28
CA PHE A 17 15.64 8.36 2.95
C PHE A 17 16.50 7.38 3.76
N GLY A 18 16.20 7.20 5.06
CA GLY A 18 16.88 6.20 5.88
C GLY A 18 16.63 4.77 5.39
N ALA A 19 15.39 4.43 5.11
CA ALA A 19 15.03 3.10 4.58
C ALA A 19 15.69 2.84 3.21
N ALA A 20 15.79 3.85 2.36
CA ALA A 20 16.47 3.77 1.06
C ALA A 20 17.97 3.50 1.21
N ASP A 21 18.63 4.20 2.14
CA ASP A 21 20.04 3.98 2.46
C ASP A 21 20.29 2.53 2.94
N GLU A 22 19.43 2.01 3.83
CA GLU A 22 19.51 0.63 4.33
C GLU A 22 19.25 -0.40 3.24
N SER A 23 18.42 -0.07 2.26
CA SER A 23 18.05 -0.93 1.13
C SER A 23 19.00 -0.81 -0.07
N GLY A 24 19.92 0.17 -0.04
CA GLY A 24 20.82 0.47 -1.14
C GLY A 24 20.10 1.05 -2.36
N VAL A 25 18.99 1.75 -2.14
CA VAL A 25 18.13 2.35 -3.17
C VAL A 25 18.48 3.83 -3.38
N ASP A 26 18.60 4.25 -4.62
CA ASP A 26 18.70 5.67 -4.97
C ASP A 26 17.29 6.31 -4.90
N TYR A 27 16.97 6.93 -3.76
CA TYR A 27 15.67 7.56 -3.51
C TYR A 27 15.60 8.96 -4.14
N SER A 28 15.81 9.00 -5.44
CA SER A 28 15.64 10.18 -6.29
C SER A 28 14.66 9.90 -7.43
N TYR A 29 14.25 10.95 -8.13
CA TYR A 29 13.42 10.78 -9.34
C TYR A 29 14.14 9.91 -10.39
N ASP A 30 15.41 10.20 -10.66
CA ASP A 30 16.20 9.47 -11.65
C ASP A 30 16.46 8.02 -11.20
N GLY A 31 16.73 7.82 -9.90
CA GLY A 31 16.86 6.50 -9.28
C GLY A 31 15.59 5.67 -9.44
N TYR A 32 14.44 6.25 -9.12
CA TYR A 32 13.15 5.60 -9.33
C TYR A 32 12.90 5.21 -10.79
N MET A 33 13.10 6.15 -11.72
CA MET A 33 12.85 5.89 -13.13
C MET A 33 13.77 4.81 -13.70
N LYS A 34 15.05 4.82 -13.28
CA LYS A 34 16.03 3.81 -13.66
C LYS A 34 15.64 2.43 -13.13
N GLU A 35 15.39 2.33 -11.83
CA GLU A 35 15.08 1.04 -11.18
C GLU A 35 13.76 0.46 -11.69
N ARG A 36 12.72 1.29 -11.85
CA ARG A 36 11.45 0.93 -12.48
C ARG A 36 11.64 0.35 -13.88
N ALA A 37 12.46 1.00 -14.72
CA ALA A 37 12.75 0.52 -16.07
C ALA A 37 13.51 -0.81 -16.06
N GLU A 38 14.52 -0.96 -15.19
CA GLU A 38 15.30 -2.19 -15.04
C GLU A 38 14.46 -3.36 -14.50
N ALA A 39 13.47 -3.07 -13.65
CA ALA A 39 12.53 -4.03 -13.12
C ALA A 39 11.38 -4.37 -14.09
N GLY A 40 11.21 -3.60 -15.17
CA GLY A 40 10.13 -3.79 -16.13
C GLY A 40 8.74 -3.43 -15.61
N ILE A 41 8.67 -2.52 -14.63
CA ILE A 41 7.41 -2.03 -14.04
C ILE A 41 6.82 -0.97 -14.97
N LEU A 42 5.59 -1.19 -15.43
CA LEU A 42 4.92 -0.32 -16.39
C LEU A 42 4.13 0.82 -15.73
N GLY A 43 3.68 0.63 -14.50
CA GLY A 43 2.97 1.65 -13.73
C GLY A 43 3.02 1.36 -12.24
N SER A 44 2.73 2.38 -11.42
CA SER A 44 2.79 2.27 -9.97
C SER A 44 1.74 3.12 -9.28
N ILE A 45 1.34 2.72 -8.05
CA ILE A 45 0.54 3.52 -7.12
C ILE A 45 1.46 4.08 -6.03
N CYS A 46 1.58 5.39 -5.96
CA CYS A 46 2.26 6.08 -4.88
C CYS A 46 1.31 6.23 -3.68
N MET A 47 1.71 5.74 -2.53
CA MET A 47 1.01 5.93 -1.25
C MET A 47 1.40 7.29 -0.67
N GLY A 48 0.46 8.24 -0.70
CA GLY A 48 0.71 9.62 -0.32
C GLY A 48 1.01 9.77 1.16
N LEU A 49 2.13 10.41 1.46
CA LEU A 49 2.56 10.77 2.79
C LEU A 49 3.62 11.88 2.73
N SER A 50 3.54 12.90 3.58
CA SER A 50 4.63 13.86 3.79
C SER A 50 4.74 14.30 5.24
N GLU A 51 5.90 14.76 5.62
CA GLU A 51 6.13 15.39 6.92
C GLU A 51 5.87 16.91 6.84
N THR A 52 5.19 17.45 7.85
CA THR A 52 5.12 18.91 8.09
C THR A 52 6.39 19.41 8.71
N GLU A 53 6.96 18.61 9.58
CA GLU A 53 8.21 18.86 10.29
C GLU A 53 9.11 17.64 10.13
N ARG A 54 10.40 17.84 10.09
CA ARG A 54 11.36 16.75 9.95
C ARG A 54 11.22 15.78 11.13
N PHE A 55 11.12 14.48 10.84
CA PHE A 55 10.88 13.39 11.81
C PHE A 55 9.53 13.46 12.53
N ALA A 56 8.55 14.15 11.96
CA ALA A 56 7.22 14.21 12.54
C ALA A 56 6.39 12.95 12.35
N PHE A 57 6.64 12.18 11.30
CA PHE A 57 5.94 10.91 11.09
C PHE A 57 6.53 9.83 12.00
N PRO A 58 5.71 9.01 12.66
CA PRO A 58 4.23 8.91 12.52
C PRO A 58 3.42 9.74 13.50
N ASP A 59 4.04 10.44 14.44
CA ASP A 59 3.35 11.01 15.61
C ASP A 59 2.60 12.29 15.30
N HIS A 60 3.08 13.00 14.31
CA HIS A 60 2.47 14.22 13.83
C HIS A 60 1.90 14.01 12.45
N ALA A 61 0.79 14.59 12.27
CA ALA A 61 0.03 14.53 11.07
C ALA A 61 0.83 15.01 9.86
N ALA A 62 1.10 14.13 8.94
CA ALA A 62 1.43 14.54 7.60
C ALA A 62 0.36 15.52 7.10
N PRO A 63 0.72 16.63 6.44
CA PRO A 63 -0.28 17.52 5.89
C PRO A 63 -1.12 16.76 4.88
N THR A 64 -2.38 16.97 5.01
CA THR A 64 -3.36 16.31 4.17
C THR A 64 -3.55 17.02 2.86
N PRO A 65 -3.95 16.32 1.90
CA PRO A 65 -3.54 15.02 1.41
C PRO A 65 -2.19 15.19 0.76
N MET A 66 -1.34 14.21 0.97
CA MET A 66 -0.06 14.34 0.44
C MET A 66 0.07 13.93 -0.98
N LEU A 67 0.73 14.74 -1.69
CA LEU A 67 0.89 14.61 -3.12
C LEU A 67 2.36 14.62 -3.48
N ALA A 68 2.77 13.59 -4.21
CA ALA A 68 3.73 13.84 -5.26
C ALA A 68 3.18 14.98 -6.14
N ASP A 69 4.01 15.89 -6.62
CA ASP A 69 3.58 16.93 -7.53
C ASP A 69 2.84 16.29 -8.72
N LEU A 70 1.51 16.39 -8.70
CA LEU A 70 0.66 15.71 -9.68
C LEU A 70 0.89 16.21 -11.09
N ASP A 71 1.37 17.44 -11.24
CA ASP A 71 1.65 18.05 -12.54
C ASP A 71 2.98 17.56 -13.13
N LYS A 72 3.89 17.06 -12.28
CA LYS A 72 5.21 16.58 -12.68
C LYS A 72 5.41 15.07 -12.49
N ARG A 73 4.34 14.33 -12.17
CA ARG A 73 4.46 12.89 -11.95
C ARG A 73 4.91 12.16 -13.22
N PRO A 74 5.71 11.09 -13.05
CA PRO A 74 6.07 10.23 -14.17
C PRO A 74 4.83 9.60 -14.83
N PRO A 75 4.87 9.37 -16.16
CA PRO A 75 3.83 8.60 -16.83
C PRO A 75 3.62 7.23 -16.16
N GLY A 76 2.36 6.87 -15.91
CA GLY A 76 1.99 5.61 -15.25
C GLY A 76 2.18 5.61 -13.73
N LEU A 77 2.47 6.75 -13.11
CA LEU A 77 2.40 6.91 -11.67
C LEU A 77 1.02 7.48 -11.28
N PHE A 78 0.31 6.75 -10.44
CA PHE A 78 -0.97 7.13 -9.84
C PHE A 78 -0.79 7.36 -8.36
N THR A 79 -1.79 7.94 -7.68
CA THR A 79 -1.64 8.34 -6.28
C THR A 79 -2.84 7.92 -5.45
N CYS A 80 -2.57 7.35 -4.27
CA CYS A 80 -3.51 7.31 -3.16
C CYS A 80 -3.26 8.52 -2.25
N LEU A 81 -4.31 9.28 -1.92
CA LEU A 81 -4.18 10.42 -1.01
C LEU A 81 -3.99 9.93 0.43
N GLY A 82 -2.94 10.36 1.10
CA GLY A 82 -2.72 10.08 2.51
C GLY A 82 -3.77 10.77 3.38
N ILE A 83 -4.40 10.04 4.28
CA ILE A 83 -5.43 10.54 5.17
C ILE A 83 -4.88 10.73 6.58
N ASN A 84 -4.97 11.96 7.04
CA ASN A 84 -4.65 12.33 8.40
C ASN A 84 -5.93 12.51 9.23
N PRO A 85 -6.21 11.60 10.20
CA PRO A 85 -7.43 11.70 10.99
C PRO A 85 -7.47 12.94 11.91
N HIS A 86 -6.32 13.47 12.31
CA HIS A 86 -6.29 14.66 13.18
C HIS A 86 -6.78 15.93 12.48
N THR A 87 -6.68 16.00 11.16
CA THR A 87 -7.07 17.17 10.37
C THR A 87 -8.28 16.90 9.48
N LEU A 88 -8.88 15.72 9.57
CA LEU A 88 -10.01 15.32 8.74
C LEU A 88 -11.31 15.96 9.25
N ASN A 89 -11.62 17.13 8.74
CA ASN A 89 -12.83 17.91 9.02
C ASN A 89 -13.59 18.22 7.72
N ASP A 90 -14.72 18.91 7.81
CA ASP A 90 -15.57 19.23 6.65
C ASP A 90 -14.83 20.01 5.56
N ASP A 91 -13.90 20.88 5.92
CA ASP A 91 -13.13 21.66 4.92
C ASP A 91 -12.05 20.79 4.26
N ALA A 92 -11.43 19.86 4.99
CA ALA A 92 -10.54 18.85 4.42
C ALA A 92 -11.30 17.95 3.45
N ILE A 93 -12.50 17.52 3.79
CA ILE A 93 -13.38 16.71 2.92
C ILE A 93 -13.70 17.45 1.63
N LYS A 94 -14.06 18.75 1.70
CA LYS A 94 -14.33 19.56 0.49
C LYS A 94 -13.08 19.66 -0.41
N LYS A 95 -11.90 19.87 0.20
CA LYS A 95 -10.63 19.92 -0.53
C LYS A 95 -10.30 18.59 -1.21
N ILE A 96 -10.51 17.47 -0.51
CA ILE A 96 -10.30 16.12 -1.05
C ILE A 96 -11.20 15.90 -2.28
N ARG A 97 -12.50 16.21 -2.19
CA ARG A 97 -13.42 16.08 -3.33
C ARG A 97 -12.96 16.92 -4.52
N LYS A 98 -12.59 18.17 -4.30
CA LYS A 98 -12.07 19.03 -5.35
C LYS A 98 -10.82 18.45 -6.02
N LEU A 99 -9.87 17.92 -5.22
CA LEU A 99 -8.67 17.30 -5.76
C LEU A 99 -8.97 16.08 -6.64
N ILE A 100 -9.92 15.24 -6.22
CA ILE A 100 -10.36 14.08 -7.01
C ILE A 100 -10.97 14.52 -8.34
N ASP A 101 -11.84 15.52 -8.32
CA ASP A 101 -12.49 16.03 -9.53
C ASP A 101 -11.50 16.67 -10.52
N GLU A 102 -10.44 17.29 -10.02
CA GLU A 102 -9.43 17.97 -10.84
C GLU A 102 -8.28 17.06 -11.31
N ASN A 103 -8.12 15.84 -10.71
CA ASN A 103 -6.93 15.00 -10.94
C ASN A 103 -7.28 13.53 -11.16
N ALA A 104 -7.42 13.14 -12.41
CA ALA A 104 -7.68 11.74 -12.81
C ALA A 104 -6.61 10.72 -12.38
N GLY A 105 -5.45 11.17 -11.91
CA GLY A 105 -4.40 10.29 -11.39
C GLY A 105 -4.54 9.93 -9.91
N ILE A 106 -5.56 10.46 -9.24
CA ILE A 106 -5.91 10.04 -7.89
C ILE A 106 -6.79 8.79 -8.02
N THR A 107 -6.29 7.67 -7.50
CA THR A 107 -6.93 6.35 -7.65
C THR A 107 -7.39 5.77 -6.33
N GLY A 108 -7.08 6.42 -5.21
CA GLY A 108 -7.44 5.92 -3.90
C GLY A 108 -7.05 6.81 -2.74
N PHE A 109 -7.22 6.24 -1.57
CA PHE A 109 -6.79 6.80 -0.29
C PHE A 109 -5.84 5.86 0.40
N LYS A 110 -4.90 6.39 1.19
CA LYS A 110 -4.05 5.62 2.10
C LYS A 110 -4.34 6.01 3.53
N ILE A 111 -4.65 5.01 4.37
CA ILE A 111 -4.81 5.13 5.82
C ILE A 111 -3.62 4.44 6.48
N TYR A 112 -2.94 5.16 7.36
CA TYR A 112 -1.78 4.68 8.10
C TYR A 112 -2.21 4.20 9.49
N ALA A 113 -2.99 3.10 9.53
CA ALA A 113 -3.43 2.49 10.77
C ALA A 113 -2.22 1.97 11.57
N GLY A 114 -2.25 2.13 12.89
CA GLY A 114 -1.10 1.86 13.75
C GLY A 114 -0.19 3.06 13.95
N TYR A 115 0.09 3.83 12.91
CA TYR A 115 0.83 5.09 12.99
C TYR A 115 -0.01 6.22 13.54
N TYR A 116 -1.26 6.34 13.07
CA TYR A 116 -2.27 7.15 13.73
C TYR A 116 -3.07 6.26 14.68
N HIS A 117 -3.23 6.69 15.94
CA HIS A 117 -3.91 5.93 16.98
C HIS A 117 -5.43 6.07 16.88
N TYR A 118 -5.96 5.68 15.72
CA TYR A 118 -7.38 5.60 15.40
C TYR A 118 -7.67 4.24 14.79
N TYR A 119 -8.73 3.62 15.26
CA TYR A 119 -9.23 2.42 14.59
C TYR A 119 -9.81 2.77 13.22
N ILE A 120 -9.56 1.94 12.24
CA ILE A 120 -10.10 2.14 10.88
C ILE A 120 -11.64 2.15 10.84
N HIS A 121 -12.31 1.66 11.86
CA HIS A 121 -13.77 1.72 12.02
C HIS A 121 -14.26 2.94 12.82
N ASP A 122 -13.38 3.84 13.22
CA ASP A 122 -13.78 5.08 13.88
C ASP A 122 -14.58 5.96 12.90
N PRO A 123 -15.63 6.64 13.39
CA PRO A 123 -16.54 7.44 12.54
C PRO A 123 -15.84 8.51 11.72
N ILE A 124 -14.66 8.96 12.15
CA ILE A 124 -13.86 9.98 11.45
C ILE A 124 -13.53 9.57 10.02
N TYR A 125 -13.32 8.28 9.74
CA TYR A 125 -13.01 7.78 8.40
C TYR A 125 -14.23 7.53 7.51
N ALA A 126 -15.45 7.49 8.07
CA ALA A 126 -16.66 7.18 7.31
C ALA A 126 -16.89 8.08 6.06
N PRO A 127 -16.59 9.39 6.10
CA PRO A 127 -16.69 10.24 4.89
C PRO A 127 -15.74 9.77 3.77
N ILE A 128 -14.53 9.32 4.11
CA ILE A 128 -13.54 8.83 3.14
C ILE A 128 -14.04 7.56 2.45
N TYR A 129 -14.61 6.62 3.20
CA TYR A 129 -15.18 5.39 2.65
C TYR A 129 -16.33 5.66 1.68
N LYS A 130 -17.19 6.63 2.01
CA LYS A 130 -18.29 7.06 1.12
C LYS A 130 -17.75 7.69 -0.16
N ILE A 131 -16.79 8.60 -0.05
CA ILE A 131 -16.15 9.23 -1.22
C ILE A 131 -15.50 8.16 -2.10
N ALA A 132 -14.81 7.20 -1.50
CA ALA A 132 -14.20 6.10 -2.23
C ALA A 132 -15.23 5.31 -3.05
N ALA A 133 -16.38 4.98 -2.46
CA ALA A 133 -17.47 4.30 -3.17
C ALA A 133 -18.05 5.17 -4.31
N GLU A 134 -18.32 6.45 -4.05
CA GLU A 134 -18.89 7.41 -5.00
C GLU A 134 -18.02 7.57 -6.27
N HIS A 135 -16.69 7.57 -6.11
CA HIS A 135 -15.72 7.78 -7.18
C HIS A 135 -15.01 6.47 -7.63
N ASN A 136 -15.49 5.31 -7.18
CA ASN A 136 -14.87 4.00 -7.46
C ASN A 136 -13.38 3.89 -7.05
N LEU A 137 -12.96 4.66 -6.04
CA LEU A 137 -11.60 4.67 -5.53
C LEU A 137 -11.34 3.49 -4.57
N THR A 138 -10.07 3.15 -4.39
CA THR A 138 -9.65 2.11 -3.45
C THR A 138 -9.13 2.74 -2.15
N VAL A 139 -9.45 2.15 -1.01
CA VAL A 139 -8.90 2.54 0.28
C VAL A 139 -7.82 1.54 0.67
N ALA A 140 -6.56 1.92 0.49
CA ALA A 140 -5.41 1.16 0.96
C ALA A 140 -5.19 1.45 2.46
N ILE A 141 -5.11 0.41 3.26
CA ILE A 141 -4.98 0.48 4.71
C ILE A 141 -3.68 -0.21 5.11
N HIS A 142 -2.79 0.52 5.77
CA HIS A 142 -1.65 -0.12 6.42
C HIS A 142 -2.14 -1.14 7.43
N THR A 143 -1.66 -2.37 7.36
CA THR A 143 -1.98 -3.43 8.31
C THR A 143 -0.72 -4.20 8.67
N GLY A 144 -0.68 -4.76 9.87
CA GLY A 144 0.47 -5.52 10.33
C GLY A 144 1.47 -4.72 11.15
N ASP A 145 2.73 -5.06 11.00
CA ASP A 145 3.83 -4.41 11.72
C ASP A 145 3.97 -2.93 11.35
N THR A 146 4.48 -2.13 12.29
CA THR A 146 4.77 -0.72 12.07
C THR A 146 6.27 -0.48 12.06
N TYR A 147 6.77 0.26 11.06
CA TYR A 147 8.20 0.61 10.97
C TYR A 147 8.69 1.43 12.16
N SER A 148 7.78 2.16 12.82
CA SER A 148 8.09 3.00 13.99
C SER A 148 7.74 2.31 15.29
N GLU A 149 8.65 2.38 16.27
CA GLU A 149 8.41 1.93 17.64
C GLU A 149 7.28 2.70 18.36
N GLN A 150 6.86 3.84 17.83
CA GLN A 150 5.76 4.63 18.36
C GLN A 150 4.41 4.20 17.78
N GLY A 151 4.40 3.35 16.76
CA GLY A 151 3.19 2.74 16.23
C GLY A 151 2.55 1.79 17.24
N LEU A 152 1.21 1.76 17.29
CA LEU A 152 0.45 0.85 18.14
C LEU A 152 -0.22 -0.23 17.30
N LEU A 153 0.25 -1.45 17.45
CA LEU A 153 -0.17 -2.61 16.66
C LEU A 153 -1.66 -2.93 16.77
N GLU A 154 -2.30 -2.56 17.88
CA GLU A 154 -3.74 -2.77 18.06
C GLU A 154 -4.59 -2.06 17.01
N TYR A 155 -4.11 -0.91 16.47
CA TYR A 155 -4.82 -0.17 15.42
C TYR A 155 -4.56 -0.72 14.01
N SER A 156 -3.44 -1.43 13.80
CA SER A 156 -3.05 -2.00 12.50
C SER A 156 -3.44 -3.47 12.32
N HIS A 157 -4.07 -4.10 13.31
CA HIS A 157 -4.49 -5.49 13.20
C HIS A 157 -5.54 -5.69 12.10
N PRO A 158 -5.32 -6.57 11.12
CA PRO A 158 -6.17 -6.68 9.93
C PRO A 158 -7.63 -7.06 10.20
N LEU A 159 -7.91 -7.74 11.32
CA LEU A 159 -9.27 -8.13 11.68
C LEU A 159 -10.22 -6.94 11.85
N ALA A 160 -9.71 -5.76 12.19
CA ALA A 160 -10.50 -4.54 12.28
C ALA A 160 -11.19 -4.17 10.94
N ALA A 161 -10.61 -4.61 9.81
CA ALA A 161 -11.15 -4.35 8.47
C ALA A 161 -12.42 -5.14 8.16
N ASP A 162 -12.69 -6.24 8.84
CA ASP A 162 -13.93 -7.00 8.67
C ASP A 162 -15.17 -6.13 8.94
N ARG A 163 -15.10 -5.32 9.99
CA ARG A 163 -16.21 -4.42 10.38
C ARG A 163 -16.52 -3.40 9.30
N ILE A 164 -15.52 -2.72 8.76
CA ILE A 164 -15.74 -1.70 7.72
C ILE A 164 -16.13 -2.32 6.39
N ALA A 165 -15.59 -3.49 6.06
CA ALA A 165 -15.96 -4.23 4.86
C ALA A 165 -17.43 -4.64 4.86
N VAL A 166 -18.00 -4.95 6.03
CA VAL A 166 -19.43 -5.24 6.18
C VAL A 166 -20.27 -3.97 6.11
N GLN A 167 -19.82 -2.86 6.70
CA GLN A 167 -20.57 -1.60 6.75
C GLN A 167 -20.55 -0.83 5.42
N PHE A 168 -19.45 -0.89 4.67
CA PHE A 168 -19.24 -0.15 3.43
C PHE A 168 -19.03 -1.10 2.25
N ARG A 169 -20.08 -1.80 1.86
CA ARG A 169 -20.03 -2.89 0.85
C ARG A 169 -19.60 -2.46 -0.54
N ASP A 170 -19.78 -1.20 -0.87
CA ASP A 170 -19.45 -0.63 -2.18
C ASP A 170 -18.05 0.02 -2.22
N THR A 171 -17.37 0.08 -1.08
CA THR A 171 -15.99 0.54 -0.98
C THR A 171 -15.03 -0.64 -1.12
N LYS A 172 -14.01 -0.49 -1.96
CA LYS A 172 -12.91 -1.45 -2.08
C LYS A 172 -11.85 -1.14 -1.02
N PHE A 173 -11.48 -2.13 -0.24
CA PHE A 173 -10.42 -2.05 0.77
C PHE A 173 -9.24 -2.91 0.37
N LEU A 174 -8.03 -2.35 0.38
CA LEU A 174 -6.77 -3.07 0.19
C LEU A 174 -6.02 -3.11 1.51
N LEU A 175 -5.84 -4.29 2.08
CA LEU A 175 -5.02 -4.49 3.28
C LEU A 175 -3.56 -4.64 2.84
N CYS A 176 -2.75 -3.67 3.20
CA CYS A 176 -1.34 -3.63 2.82
C CYS A 176 -0.54 -4.68 3.59
N HIS A 177 0.55 -5.18 2.96
CA HIS A 177 1.52 -6.09 3.59
C HIS A 177 0.91 -7.43 4.05
N MET A 178 -0.24 -7.84 3.48
CA MET A 178 -1.01 -9.01 3.93
C MET A 178 -1.23 -9.05 5.45
N GLY A 179 -1.13 -7.91 6.12
CA GLY A 179 -1.27 -7.84 7.58
C GLY A 179 -0.14 -8.51 8.38
N ASP A 180 1.05 -8.75 7.77
CA ASP A 180 2.17 -9.42 8.43
C ASP A 180 2.49 -8.80 9.81
N PRO A 181 2.58 -9.58 10.90
CA PRO A 181 2.64 -11.04 10.97
C PRO A 181 1.28 -11.77 11.04
N TRP A 182 0.14 -11.07 11.03
CA TRP A 182 -1.22 -11.66 11.13
C TRP A 182 -1.79 -12.03 9.75
N ILE A 183 -0.97 -12.68 8.92
CA ILE A 183 -1.30 -13.02 7.53
C ILE A 183 -2.59 -13.84 7.42
N MET A 184 -2.79 -14.83 8.30
CA MET A 184 -3.99 -15.66 8.28
C MET A 184 -5.27 -14.87 8.55
N ASP A 185 -5.21 -13.91 9.49
CA ASP A 185 -6.34 -13.04 9.80
C ASP A 185 -6.69 -12.13 8.61
N ALA A 186 -5.68 -11.54 7.97
CA ALA A 186 -5.87 -10.73 6.76
C ALA A 186 -6.48 -11.55 5.62
N CYS A 187 -5.97 -12.78 5.41
CA CYS A 187 -6.48 -13.69 4.40
C CYS A 187 -7.93 -14.11 4.68
N GLU A 188 -8.30 -14.37 5.95
CA GLU A 188 -9.69 -14.66 6.32
C GLU A 188 -10.61 -13.46 6.07
N VAL A 189 -10.18 -12.25 6.42
CA VAL A 189 -10.96 -11.04 6.14
C VAL A 189 -11.20 -10.87 4.63
N ALA A 190 -10.17 -11.11 3.81
CA ALA A 190 -10.28 -11.05 2.36
C ALA A 190 -11.11 -12.21 1.79
N TYR A 191 -10.98 -13.43 2.34
CA TYR A 191 -11.76 -14.61 1.93
C TYR A 191 -13.25 -14.37 2.14
N LYS A 192 -13.63 -13.89 3.30
CA LYS A 192 -15.02 -13.63 3.69
C LYS A 192 -15.66 -12.46 2.95
N ASN A 193 -14.92 -11.37 2.69
CA ASN A 193 -15.47 -10.11 2.20
C ASN A 193 -15.12 -9.87 0.73
N ARG A 194 -16.14 -9.77 -0.14
CA ARG A 194 -15.97 -9.59 -1.59
C ARG A 194 -15.19 -8.30 -1.95
N ASN A 195 -15.29 -7.27 -1.12
CA ASN A 195 -14.71 -5.94 -1.32
C ASN A 195 -13.36 -5.73 -0.61
N VAL A 196 -12.75 -6.80 -0.09
CA VAL A 196 -11.43 -6.75 0.53
C VAL A 196 -10.41 -7.45 -0.35
N PHE A 197 -9.27 -6.81 -0.54
CA PHE A 197 -8.10 -7.26 -1.30
C PHE A 197 -6.86 -7.18 -0.40
N LEU A 198 -5.78 -7.83 -0.80
CA LEU A 198 -4.49 -7.83 -0.11
C LEU A 198 -3.41 -7.36 -1.07
N ASP A 199 -2.38 -6.68 -0.58
CA ASP A 199 -1.13 -6.58 -1.33
C ASP A 199 0.00 -7.34 -0.62
N ILE A 200 0.98 -7.75 -1.42
CA ILE A 200 2.19 -8.44 -0.97
C ILE A 200 3.39 -7.50 -0.95
N SER A 201 3.17 -6.21 -0.67
CA SER A 201 4.21 -5.21 -0.51
C SER A 201 4.85 -5.31 0.87
N GLY A 202 6.09 -4.85 1.02
CA GLY A 202 6.71 -4.64 2.32
C GLY A 202 6.82 -5.86 3.24
N LEU A 203 6.73 -7.10 2.71
CA LEU A 203 6.91 -8.32 3.51
C LEU A 203 8.36 -8.49 3.97
N LEU A 204 9.28 -7.78 3.35
CA LEU A 204 10.69 -7.68 3.71
C LEU A 204 11.12 -6.22 3.59
N ALA A 205 12.06 -5.81 4.43
CA ALA A 205 12.73 -4.52 4.33
C ALA A 205 14.26 -4.74 4.31
N GLY A 206 14.99 -4.00 3.47
CA GLY A 206 16.44 -4.09 3.34
C GLY A 206 16.92 -4.41 1.93
N ASP A 207 18.20 -4.63 1.78
CA ASP A 207 18.86 -4.83 0.50
C ASP A 207 18.65 -6.23 -0.12
N GLY A 208 19.14 -6.41 -1.34
CA GLY A 208 19.03 -7.68 -2.04
C GLY A 208 19.75 -8.86 -1.36
N SER A 209 20.73 -8.60 -0.49
CA SER A 209 21.42 -9.64 0.28
C SER A 209 20.55 -10.20 1.39
N LEU A 210 19.80 -9.33 2.07
CA LEU A 210 18.82 -9.71 3.09
C LEU A 210 17.65 -10.50 2.48
N ILE A 211 17.14 -10.05 1.32
CA ILE A 211 16.11 -10.78 0.58
C ILE A 211 16.60 -12.19 0.25
N SER A 212 17.80 -12.31 -0.33
CA SER A 212 18.40 -13.60 -0.68
C SER A 212 18.66 -14.50 0.53
N ALA A 213 18.99 -13.92 1.70
CA ALA A 213 19.15 -14.66 2.93
C ALA A 213 17.81 -15.17 3.47
N THR A 214 16.76 -14.35 3.38
CA THR A 214 15.40 -14.71 3.82
C THR A 214 14.81 -15.83 2.98
N GLU A 215 15.04 -15.83 1.67
CA GLU A 215 14.61 -16.92 0.77
C GLU A 215 15.16 -18.29 1.15
N LYS A 216 16.29 -18.35 1.85
CA LYS A 216 16.90 -19.59 2.37
C LYS A 216 16.31 -20.04 3.71
N ARG A 217 15.33 -19.34 4.24
CA ARG A 217 14.65 -19.63 5.50
C ARG A 217 13.26 -20.24 5.25
N PRO A 218 13.14 -21.60 5.16
CA PRO A 218 11.91 -22.24 4.71
C PRO A 218 10.67 -21.89 5.53
N LEU A 219 10.82 -21.70 6.85
CA LEU A 219 9.71 -21.35 7.73
C LEU A 219 9.18 -19.95 7.47
N VAL A 220 10.06 -19.00 7.12
CA VAL A 220 9.66 -17.63 6.77
C VAL A 220 8.94 -17.64 5.41
N MET A 221 9.50 -18.33 4.43
CA MET A 221 8.84 -18.49 3.13
C MET A 221 7.49 -19.19 3.25
N HIS A 222 7.39 -20.19 4.12
CA HIS A 222 6.14 -20.89 4.41
C HIS A 222 5.09 -19.95 5.05
N HIS A 223 5.52 -19.08 5.96
CA HIS A 223 4.63 -18.10 6.61
C HIS A 223 3.87 -17.24 5.56
N TYR A 224 4.58 -16.69 4.57
CA TYR A 224 3.95 -15.91 3.50
C TYR A 224 3.10 -16.75 2.56
N ALA A 225 3.60 -17.90 2.12
CA ALA A 225 2.91 -18.77 1.18
C ALA A 225 1.64 -19.38 1.77
N GLN A 226 1.63 -19.71 3.06
CA GLN A 226 0.51 -20.36 3.74
C GLN A 226 -0.77 -19.53 3.68
N GLY A 227 -0.69 -18.21 3.89
CA GLY A 227 -1.85 -17.34 3.80
C GLY A 227 -2.43 -17.30 2.39
N LEU A 228 -1.58 -17.22 1.37
CA LEU A 228 -2.00 -17.24 -0.04
C LEU A 228 -2.67 -18.57 -0.41
N VAL A 229 -2.15 -19.69 0.06
CA VAL A 229 -2.75 -21.03 -0.13
C VAL A 229 -4.09 -21.11 0.57
N TYR A 230 -4.22 -20.60 1.80
CA TYR A 230 -5.47 -20.54 2.53
C TYR A 230 -6.53 -19.71 1.80
N LEU A 231 -6.18 -18.49 1.37
CA LEU A 231 -7.06 -17.59 0.62
C LEU A 231 -7.56 -18.25 -0.68
N ASN A 232 -6.72 -19.04 -1.35
CA ASN A 232 -7.01 -19.79 -2.59
C ASN A 232 -7.75 -18.95 -3.66
N ASN A 233 -7.51 -17.65 -3.68
CA ASN A 233 -8.11 -16.70 -4.61
C ASN A 233 -7.12 -15.58 -4.95
N TYR A 234 -6.23 -15.85 -5.89
CA TYR A 234 -5.20 -14.92 -6.30
C TYR A 234 -5.73 -13.65 -6.99
N LYS A 235 -6.99 -13.61 -7.41
CA LYS A 235 -7.65 -12.38 -7.93
C LYS A 235 -7.87 -11.31 -6.85
N LYS A 236 -7.59 -11.65 -5.61
CA LYS A 236 -7.65 -10.71 -4.47
C LYS A 236 -6.28 -10.21 -4.01
N VAL A 237 -5.20 -10.64 -4.67
CA VAL A 237 -3.83 -10.34 -4.27
C VAL A 237 -3.18 -9.44 -5.30
N LEU A 238 -2.66 -8.30 -4.87
CA LEU A 238 -1.94 -7.33 -5.70
C LEU A 238 -0.44 -7.39 -5.38
N PHE A 239 0.38 -7.26 -6.41
CA PHE A 239 1.81 -7.03 -6.23
C PHE A 239 2.05 -5.55 -5.88
N GLY A 240 2.94 -5.31 -4.92
CA GLY A 240 3.50 -4.02 -4.58
C GLY A 240 4.91 -4.22 -4.02
N THR A 241 5.78 -3.24 -4.14
CA THR A 241 7.15 -3.31 -3.62
C THR A 241 7.28 -2.73 -2.23
N ASP A 242 6.54 -1.68 -1.94
CA ASP A 242 6.79 -0.77 -0.83
C ASP A 242 8.13 0.00 -0.99
N TRP A 243 8.60 0.14 -2.25
CA TRP A 243 9.80 0.94 -2.54
C TRP A 243 9.70 2.31 -1.85
N PRO A 244 10.74 2.81 -1.15
CA PRO A 244 12.15 2.43 -1.23
C PRO A 244 12.64 1.48 -0.13
N ILE A 245 11.77 0.80 0.62
CA ILE A 245 12.23 -0.09 1.69
C ILE A 245 12.89 -1.38 1.19
N VAL A 246 12.72 -1.68 -0.10
CA VAL A 246 13.38 -2.78 -0.81
C VAL A 246 13.72 -2.37 -2.25
N PRO A 247 14.77 -2.94 -2.86
CA PRO A 247 15.02 -2.79 -4.28
C PRO A 247 14.00 -3.59 -5.11
N MET A 248 13.46 -2.97 -6.18
CA MET A 248 12.32 -3.52 -6.95
C MET A 248 12.59 -4.91 -7.54
N LYS A 249 13.71 -5.09 -8.24
CA LYS A 249 13.97 -6.34 -8.97
C LYS A 249 14.19 -7.56 -8.04
N PRO A 250 15.01 -7.49 -7.00
CA PRO A 250 15.11 -8.57 -6.02
C PRO A 250 13.77 -8.91 -5.37
N TYR A 251 12.96 -7.91 -5.06
CA TYR A 251 11.66 -8.11 -4.43
C TYR A 251 10.64 -8.79 -5.36
N ILE A 252 10.64 -8.46 -6.65
CA ILE A 252 9.84 -9.17 -7.65
C ILE A 252 10.19 -10.67 -7.67
N GLU A 253 11.49 -11.00 -7.67
CA GLU A 253 11.92 -12.40 -7.68
C GLU A 253 11.55 -13.14 -6.39
N PHE A 254 11.59 -12.46 -5.24
CA PHE A 254 11.07 -12.98 -3.98
C PHE A 254 9.57 -13.27 -4.06
N CYS A 255 8.76 -12.32 -4.52
CA CYS A 255 7.30 -12.48 -4.65
C CYS A 255 6.93 -13.64 -5.59
N LYS A 256 7.69 -13.86 -6.65
CA LYS A 256 7.50 -15.01 -7.56
C LYS A 256 7.69 -16.37 -6.86
N LYS A 257 8.39 -16.44 -5.74
CA LYS A 257 8.58 -17.70 -4.99
C LYS A 257 7.43 -18.04 -4.06
N ILE A 258 6.64 -17.03 -3.67
CA ILE A 258 5.47 -17.24 -2.81
C ILE A 258 4.15 -17.29 -3.59
N VAL A 259 4.14 -16.81 -4.84
CA VAL A 259 2.98 -16.83 -5.75
C VAL A 259 3.20 -17.93 -6.79
N PRO A 260 2.21 -18.78 -7.09
CA PRO A 260 2.34 -19.78 -8.15
C PRO A 260 2.35 -19.11 -9.53
N GLU A 261 3.11 -19.66 -10.47
CA GLU A 261 3.27 -19.12 -11.82
C GLU A 261 1.93 -18.90 -12.54
N SER A 262 0.97 -19.78 -12.31
CA SER A 262 -0.39 -19.69 -12.88
C SER A 262 -1.17 -18.44 -12.43
N ALA A 263 -0.74 -17.77 -11.36
CA ALA A 263 -1.36 -16.56 -10.83
C ALA A 263 -0.55 -15.27 -11.16
N TYR A 264 0.59 -15.37 -11.83
CA TYR A 264 1.45 -14.20 -12.07
C TYR A 264 0.76 -13.08 -12.82
N GLU A 265 -0.01 -13.41 -13.87
CA GLU A 265 -0.68 -12.40 -14.67
C GLU A 265 -1.72 -11.61 -13.84
N ASP A 266 -2.45 -12.31 -12.98
CA ASP A 266 -3.41 -11.68 -12.10
C ASP A 266 -2.72 -10.84 -11.02
N VAL A 267 -1.78 -11.41 -10.28
CA VAL A 267 -1.14 -10.74 -9.13
C VAL A 267 -0.27 -9.56 -9.55
N PHE A 268 0.53 -9.72 -10.62
CA PHE A 268 1.48 -8.70 -11.04
C PHE A 268 0.90 -7.64 -11.99
N TRP A 269 -0.32 -7.86 -12.52
CA TRP A 269 -0.90 -6.92 -13.48
C TRP A 269 -2.41 -6.74 -13.36
N ASN A 270 -3.21 -7.79 -13.62
CA ASN A 270 -4.66 -7.65 -13.83
C ASN A 270 -5.39 -7.12 -12.60
N ASN A 271 -4.99 -7.57 -11.41
CA ASN A 271 -5.68 -7.19 -10.17
C ASN A 271 -5.55 -5.70 -9.87
N ALA A 272 -4.37 -5.10 -10.09
CA ALA A 272 -4.21 -3.66 -9.93
C ALA A 272 -5.14 -2.88 -10.86
N GLN A 273 -5.27 -3.33 -12.13
CA GLN A 273 -6.15 -2.71 -13.13
C GLN A 273 -7.64 -2.81 -12.77
N SER A 274 -8.04 -3.85 -12.04
CA SER A 274 -9.43 -4.08 -11.65
C SER A 274 -9.80 -3.41 -10.31
N VAL A 275 -8.83 -3.32 -9.40
CA VAL A 275 -9.05 -2.78 -8.05
C VAL A 275 -8.96 -1.26 -8.05
N TYR A 276 -7.98 -0.68 -8.74
CA TYR A 276 -7.83 0.75 -8.88
C TYR A 276 -8.45 1.28 -10.19
N PRO A 277 -9.03 2.49 -10.21
CA PRO A 277 -9.54 3.13 -11.43
C PRO A 277 -8.39 3.69 -12.27
N ILE A 278 -7.57 2.81 -12.84
CA ILE A 278 -6.40 3.19 -13.65
C ILE A 278 -6.87 3.50 -15.07
N THR A 279 -6.63 4.71 -15.54
CA THR A 279 -6.86 5.13 -16.94
C THR A 279 -5.52 5.20 -17.67
N HIS A 280 -5.40 4.46 -18.77
CA HIS A 280 -4.20 4.41 -19.61
C HIS A 280 -4.18 5.53 -20.66
#